data_1ecdeace17d5c4e1d0a14dcb3657283b
#
_entry.id   1ecdeace17d5c4e1d0a14dcb3657283b
#
_cell.length_a   1.000
_cell.length_b   1.000
_cell.length_c   1.000
_cell.angle_alpha   90.00
_cell.angle_beta   90.00
_cell.angle_gamma   90.00
#
_symmetry.space_group_name_H-M   'P 1'
#
loop_
_entity.id
_entity.type
_entity.pdbx_description
1 polymer ?
#
loop_
_entity_poly.entity_id
_entity_poly.type
_entity_poly.pdbx_seq_one_letter_code
_entity_poly.pdbx_strand_id
1 'polypeptide(L)'
;GNSDALEFVDDYFQLNYSSFLQKYFPGKRRDEINRKMTNTKLQRLLGKLSETQLEIVKDDRPGSIVVMAGPGSGKTRVLVHKLAYLLLEEDVKHEQLLMLTFSRAAASEFRRRLWDLIGTAAGYVEIKTFHSYCFDLLGLQGSLEKSSSVIIDAVGKIDNGEVEINRITKTVLVIDEAQDMTEDEFALVEALIRKNEDLKVVAVGDDDQNIYSFRRSNSRYMRKLVDEYGARTHDLLVNFRSKKCLVEFANRFWETIPERMKQSRIISHDQDEGEIRIVQYQSPNMVIPVSYTHLTLPTSDL
;
A
#
# COMPACT_ATOMS: atom_id res chain seq x y z
N GLY A 1 6.83 39.99 5.16
CA GLY A 1 7.85 40.24 4.14
C GLY A 1 8.26 38.97 3.43
N ASN A 2 9.29 38.99 2.58
CA ASN A 2 9.75 37.77 1.88
C ASN A 2 10.15 36.62 2.81
N SER A 3 10.66 36.92 4.00
CA SER A 3 11.03 35.93 5.01
C SER A 3 9.81 35.14 5.52
N ASP A 4 8.69 35.82 5.74
CA ASP A 4 7.46 35.19 6.26
C ASP A 4 6.81 34.29 5.21
N ALA A 5 6.96 34.67 3.92
CA ALA A 5 6.47 33.86 2.81
C ALA A 5 7.29 32.59 2.62
N LEU A 6 8.60 32.66 2.80
CA LEU A 6 9.48 31.48 2.77
C LEU A 6 9.20 30.55 3.95
N GLU A 7 9.06 31.09 5.18
CA GLU A 7 8.69 30.30 6.34
C GLU A 7 7.33 29.62 6.17
N PHE A 8 6.34 30.30 5.60
CA PHE A 8 5.04 29.72 5.30
C PHE A 8 5.14 28.53 4.33
N VAL A 9 5.97 28.65 3.28
CA VAL A 9 6.17 27.59 2.29
C VAL A 9 6.93 26.41 2.91
N ASP A 10 7.98 26.67 3.67
CA ASP A 10 8.74 25.62 4.36
C ASP A 10 7.86 24.87 5.35
N ASP A 11 7.11 25.58 6.17
CA ASP A 11 6.17 24.98 7.12
C ASP A 11 5.04 24.20 6.45
N TYR A 12 4.59 24.64 5.27
CA TYR A 12 3.60 23.88 4.50
C TYR A 12 4.09 22.49 4.14
N PHE A 13 5.37 22.32 3.83
CA PHE A 13 5.96 21.03 3.49
C PHE A 13 6.43 20.24 4.71
N GLN A 14 6.86 20.90 5.77
CA GLN A 14 7.49 20.28 6.93
C GLN A 14 6.50 19.88 8.04
N LEU A 15 5.49 20.73 8.30
CA LEU A 15 4.53 20.47 9.36
C LEU A 15 3.43 19.51 8.91
N ASN A 16 2.94 18.69 9.83
CA ASN A 16 1.68 17.99 9.60
C ASN A 16 0.52 18.99 9.45
N TYR A 17 -0.58 18.55 8.83
CA TYR A 17 -1.70 19.42 8.50
C TYR A 17 -2.29 20.16 9.70
N SER A 18 -2.49 19.45 10.82
CA SER A 18 -3.04 20.07 12.05
C SER A 18 -2.16 21.17 12.61
N SER A 19 -0.85 20.93 12.68
CA SER A 19 0.13 21.92 13.17
C SER A 19 0.23 23.13 12.24
N PHE A 20 0.20 22.89 10.92
CA PHE A 20 0.19 23.95 9.92
C PHE A 20 -1.06 24.84 10.05
N LEU A 21 -2.25 24.22 10.15
CA LEU A 21 -3.50 24.99 10.33
C LEU A 21 -3.51 25.75 11.65
N GLN A 22 -3.00 25.17 12.71
CA GLN A 22 -2.93 25.86 14.00
C GLN A 22 -2.02 27.09 13.96
N LYS A 23 -0.90 27.02 13.25
CA LYS A 23 0.07 28.11 13.10
C LYS A 23 -0.47 29.25 12.24
N TYR A 24 -1.06 28.94 11.07
CA TYR A 24 -1.39 29.94 10.05
C TYR A 24 -2.88 30.29 9.94
N PHE A 25 -3.77 29.44 10.42
CA PHE A 25 -5.22 29.63 10.32
C PHE A 25 -5.94 29.39 11.67
N PRO A 26 -5.59 30.13 12.72
CA PRO A 26 -6.22 29.94 14.05
C PRO A 26 -7.70 30.39 14.05
N GLY A 27 -8.52 29.80 14.95
CA GLY A 27 -9.90 30.20 15.21
C GLY A 27 -10.90 29.76 14.14
N LYS A 28 -11.96 30.56 13.90
CA LYS A 28 -13.09 30.23 13.00
C LYS A 28 -12.67 29.89 11.57
N ARG A 29 -11.56 30.43 11.10
CA ARG A 29 -11.03 30.15 9.75
C ARG A 29 -10.53 28.72 9.63
N ARG A 30 -10.09 28.12 10.73
CA ARG A 30 -9.75 26.69 10.81
C ARG A 30 -11.00 25.81 10.61
N ASP A 31 -12.13 26.20 11.21
CA ASP A 31 -13.37 25.43 11.13
C ASP A 31 -13.98 25.48 9.71
N GLU A 32 -13.77 26.60 8.98
CA GLU A 32 -14.18 26.73 7.57
C GLU A 32 -13.32 25.87 6.63
N ILE A 33 -12.02 25.76 6.92
CA ILE A 33 -11.07 24.96 6.14
C ILE A 33 -11.26 23.46 6.46
N ASN A 34 -11.49 23.11 7.72
CA ASN A 34 -11.76 21.75 8.21
C ASN A 34 -13.22 21.34 8.00
N ARG A 35 -13.79 21.56 6.82
CA ARG A 35 -15.11 21.01 6.49
C ARG A 35 -15.00 19.49 6.44
N LYS A 36 -15.31 18.83 7.57
CA LYS A 36 -15.46 17.39 7.64
C LYS A 36 -16.38 16.90 6.52
N MET A 37 -16.02 15.79 5.96
CA MET A 37 -16.78 15.09 4.93
C MET A 37 -18.25 14.94 5.39
N THR A 38 -19.20 15.22 4.51
CA THR A 38 -20.62 14.99 4.83
C THR A 38 -20.86 13.50 5.13
N ASN A 39 -21.79 13.19 6.05
CA ASN A 39 -22.16 11.81 6.38
C ASN A 39 -22.45 10.96 5.14
N THR A 40 -23.02 11.54 4.10
CA THR A 40 -23.31 10.85 2.82
C THR A 40 -22.04 10.46 2.07
N LYS A 41 -21.01 11.32 2.05
CA LYS A 41 -19.71 11.00 1.43
C LYS A 41 -18.95 9.95 2.22
N LEU A 42 -18.98 10.04 3.54
CA LEU A 42 -18.39 9.07 4.44
C LEU A 42 -19.06 7.69 4.29
N GLN A 43 -20.37 7.64 4.22
CA GLN A 43 -21.13 6.42 3.93
C GLN A 43 -20.76 5.82 2.57
N ARG A 44 -20.60 6.64 1.55
CA ARG A 44 -20.17 6.19 0.22
C ARG A 44 -18.74 5.64 0.26
N LEU A 45 -17.85 6.27 1.03
CA LEU A 45 -16.48 5.83 1.20
C LEU A 45 -16.38 4.51 1.96
N LEU A 46 -17.13 4.33 3.03
CA LEU A 46 -16.92 3.24 3.99
C LEU A 46 -17.99 2.15 3.92
N GLY A 47 -19.19 2.44 3.41
CA GLY A 47 -20.38 1.58 3.52
C GLY A 47 -20.32 0.25 2.75
N LYS A 48 -19.30 0.05 1.90
CA LYS A 48 -19.10 -1.20 1.15
C LYS A 48 -17.95 -2.06 1.71
N LEU A 49 -17.33 -1.66 2.80
CA LEU A 49 -16.23 -2.39 3.43
C LEU A 49 -16.78 -3.41 4.43
N SER A 50 -16.11 -4.56 4.54
CA SER A 50 -16.37 -5.49 5.65
C SER A 50 -15.87 -4.88 6.97
N GLU A 51 -16.30 -5.44 8.09
CA GLU A 51 -15.91 -4.97 9.43
C GLU A 51 -14.40 -4.90 9.59
N THR A 52 -13.69 -5.98 9.25
CA THR A 52 -12.21 -6.02 9.30
C THR A 52 -11.56 -5.01 8.36
N GLN A 53 -12.09 -4.87 7.13
CA GLN A 53 -11.60 -3.85 6.20
C GLN A 53 -11.81 -2.44 6.76
N LEU A 54 -12.94 -2.19 7.39
CA LEU A 54 -13.27 -0.91 8.00
C LEU A 54 -12.36 -0.58 9.19
N GLU A 55 -12.02 -1.56 10.03
CA GLU A 55 -11.05 -1.39 11.11
C GLU A 55 -9.70 -0.92 10.60
N ILE A 56 -9.17 -1.56 9.55
CA ILE A 56 -7.89 -1.20 8.95
C ILE A 56 -7.94 0.21 8.36
N VAL A 57 -9.00 0.53 7.63
CA VAL A 57 -9.16 1.84 7.00
C VAL A 57 -9.24 2.96 8.05
N LYS A 58 -9.92 2.72 9.16
CA LYS A 58 -10.10 3.68 10.25
C LYS A 58 -9.01 3.68 11.31
N ASP A 59 -8.00 2.81 11.21
CA ASP A 59 -6.90 2.81 12.20
C ASP A 59 -6.05 4.09 12.07
N ASP A 60 -6.41 5.10 12.84
CA ASP A 60 -5.77 6.42 12.94
C ASP A 60 -4.72 6.50 14.06
N ARG A 61 -4.56 5.42 14.83
CA ARG A 61 -3.59 5.37 15.93
C ARG A 61 -2.17 5.67 15.44
N PRO A 62 -1.34 6.34 16.26
CA PRO A 62 0.06 6.60 15.94
C PRO A 62 0.85 5.32 15.64
N GLY A 63 1.85 5.44 14.78
CA GLY A 63 2.74 4.35 14.39
C GLY A 63 2.29 3.57 13.16
N SER A 64 3.19 2.73 12.69
CA SER A 64 3.03 1.95 11.46
C SER A 64 2.09 0.76 11.62
N ILE A 65 1.55 0.28 10.51
CA ILE A 65 0.72 -0.92 10.45
C ILE A 65 1.17 -1.86 9.33
N VAL A 66 1.12 -3.14 9.59
CA VAL A 66 1.35 -4.21 8.61
C VAL A 66 0.09 -5.06 8.51
N VAL A 67 -0.48 -5.16 7.32
CA VAL A 67 -1.68 -5.93 7.05
C VAL A 67 -1.30 -7.25 6.39
N MET A 68 -1.51 -8.35 7.11
CA MET A 68 -1.36 -9.71 6.63
C MET A 68 -2.63 -10.08 5.85
N ALA A 69 -2.56 -10.06 4.55
CA ALA A 69 -3.72 -10.23 3.71
C ALA A 69 -3.68 -11.56 2.97
N GLY A 70 -4.76 -12.33 3.04
CA GLY A 70 -4.91 -13.52 2.22
C GLY A 70 -5.27 -13.21 0.76
N PRO A 71 -5.15 -14.19 -0.15
CA PRO A 71 -5.58 -14.03 -1.52
C PRO A 71 -7.08 -13.71 -1.58
N GLY A 72 -7.47 -12.81 -2.50
CA GLY A 72 -8.87 -12.45 -2.67
C GLY A 72 -9.52 -11.70 -1.50
N SER A 73 -8.76 -11.23 -0.52
CA SER A 73 -9.29 -10.52 0.66
C SER A 73 -9.60 -9.05 0.42
N GLY A 74 -9.30 -8.53 -0.77
CA GLY A 74 -9.55 -7.14 -1.11
C GLY A 74 -8.43 -6.19 -0.70
N LYS A 75 -7.16 -6.63 -0.70
CA LYS A 75 -5.96 -5.80 -0.43
C LYS A 75 -6.03 -4.43 -1.11
N THR A 76 -6.15 -4.41 -2.43
CA THR A 76 -6.24 -3.19 -3.23
C THR A 76 -7.39 -2.29 -2.79
N ARG A 77 -8.55 -2.88 -2.49
CA ARG A 77 -9.72 -2.14 -2.01
C ARG A 77 -9.43 -1.45 -0.68
N VAL A 78 -8.88 -2.18 0.28
CA VAL A 78 -8.52 -1.62 1.59
C VAL A 78 -7.53 -0.47 1.42
N LEU A 79 -6.49 -0.63 0.59
CA LEU A 79 -5.51 0.42 0.35
C LEU A 79 -6.10 1.66 -0.31
N VAL A 80 -6.94 1.51 -1.35
CA VAL A 80 -7.60 2.65 -2.01
C VAL A 80 -8.49 3.40 -1.02
N HIS A 81 -9.26 2.68 -0.20
CA HIS A 81 -10.11 3.31 0.81
C HIS A 81 -9.30 3.94 1.94
N LYS A 82 -8.16 3.34 2.35
CA LYS A 82 -7.25 3.94 3.33
C LYS A 82 -6.64 5.23 2.81
N LEU A 83 -6.15 5.26 1.57
CA LEU A 83 -5.65 6.49 0.93
C LEU A 83 -6.72 7.58 0.92
N ALA A 84 -7.94 7.24 0.51
CA ALA A 84 -9.04 8.20 0.49
C ALA A 84 -9.41 8.69 1.91
N TYR A 85 -9.40 7.82 2.90
CA TYR A 85 -9.67 8.15 4.29
C TYR A 85 -8.60 9.08 4.88
N LEU A 86 -7.32 8.79 4.63
CA LEU A 86 -6.19 9.64 5.05
C LEU A 86 -6.32 11.06 4.50
N LEU A 87 -6.71 11.21 3.24
CA LEU A 87 -6.84 12.52 2.59
C LEU A 87 -8.08 13.29 3.02
N LEU A 88 -9.19 12.61 3.30
CA LEU A 88 -10.49 13.24 3.48
C LEU A 88 -10.92 13.36 4.94
N GLU A 89 -10.44 12.49 5.83
CA GLU A 89 -10.79 12.45 7.25
C GLU A 89 -9.60 12.72 8.18
N GLU A 90 -8.41 12.19 7.86
CA GLU A 90 -7.19 12.42 8.66
C GLU A 90 -6.43 13.67 8.20
N ASP A 91 -6.94 14.40 7.20
CA ASP A 91 -6.37 15.66 6.69
C ASP A 91 -4.88 15.56 6.32
N VAL A 92 -4.43 14.39 5.86
CA VAL A 92 -3.07 14.19 5.38
C VAL A 92 -2.89 14.95 4.08
N LYS A 93 -1.86 15.79 4.00
CA LYS A 93 -1.55 16.51 2.78
C LYS A 93 -1.12 15.53 1.69
N HIS A 94 -1.62 15.73 0.47
CA HIS A 94 -1.31 14.84 -0.65
C HIS A 94 0.20 14.80 -0.99
N GLU A 95 0.95 15.89 -0.77
CA GLU A 95 2.40 15.94 -0.95
C GLU A 95 3.16 15.09 0.07
N GLN A 96 2.58 14.92 1.26
CA GLN A 96 3.14 14.14 2.36
C GLN A 96 2.71 12.66 2.34
N LEU A 97 1.86 12.28 1.37
CA LEU A 97 1.43 10.91 1.17
C LEU A 97 2.17 10.32 -0.04
N LEU A 98 2.87 9.22 0.18
CA LEU A 98 3.54 8.45 -0.87
C LEU A 98 3.01 7.02 -0.88
N MET A 99 2.65 6.51 -2.06
CA MET A 99 2.36 5.10 -2.26
C MET A 99 3.36 4.48 -3.22
N LEU A 100 4.00 3.39 -2.78
CA LEU A 100 4.94 2.60 -3.56
C LEU A 100 4.35 1.25 -3.93
N THR A 101 4.53 0.87 -5.19
CA THR A 101 4.10 -0.41 -5.77
C THR A 101 5.22 -1.05 -6.56
N PHE A 102 5.08 -2.34 -6.93
CA PHE A 102 6.10 -3.06 -7.69
C PHE A 102 5.94 -2.96 -9.21
N SER A 103 4.78 -2.51 -9.70
CA SER A 103 4.54 -2.42 -11.14
C SER A 103 3.81 -1.15 -11.55
N ARG A 104 4.11 -0.68 -12.78
CA ARG A 104 3.40 0.46 -13.38
C ARG A 104 1.91 0.17 -13.57
N ALA A 105 1.57 -1.09 -13.85
CA ALA A 105 0.17 -1.52 -14.00
C ALA A 105 -0.59 -1.34 -12.66
N ALA A 106 0.00 -1.80 -11.55
CA ALA A 106 -0.58 -1.62 -10.22
C ALA A 106 -0.73 -0.12 -9.89
N ALA A 107 0.30 0.70 -10.12
CA ALA A 107 0.21 2.14 -9.89
C ALA A 107 -0.93 2.80 -10.69
N SER A 108 -1.12 2.40 -11.95
CA SER A 108 -2.19 2.91 -12.80
C SER A 108 -3.57 2.48 -12.31
N GLU A 109 -3.71 1.23 -11.89
CA GLU A 109 -4.94 0.67 -11.34
C GLU A 109 -5.33 1.39 -10.02
N PHE A 110 -4.37 1.63 -9.13
CA PHE A 110 -4.61 2.38 -7.90
C PHE A 110 -5.08 3.80 -8.18
N ARG A 111 -4.42 4.52 -9.12
CA ARG A 111 -4.84 5.88 -9.50
C ARG A 111 -6.27 5.88 -10.05
N ARG A 112 -6.60 4.95 -10.93
CA ARG A 112 -7.94 4.82 -11.50
C ARG A 112 -8.99 4.61 -10.41
N ARG A 113 -8.78 3.61 -9.53
CA ARG A 113 -9.71 3.29 -8.43
C ARG A 113 -9.85 4.44 -7.43
N LEU A 114 -8.75 5.11 -7.11
CA LEU A 114 -8.77 6.27 -6.22
C LEU A 114 -9.55 7.43 -6.87
N TRP A 115 -9.34 7.66 -8.18
CA TRP A 115 -10.10 8.65 -8.94
C TRP A 115 -11.60 8.35 -8.94
N ASP A 116 -11.99 7.10 -9.15
CA ASP A 116 -13.39 6.67 -9.11
C ASP A 116 -14.03 6.93 -7.73
N LEU A 117 -13.23 6.90 -6.67
CA LEU A 117 -13.69 7.06 -5.29
C LEU A 117 -13.74 8.53 -4.83
N ILE A 118 -12.71 9.32 -5.11
CA ILE A 118 -12.55 10.70 -4.59
C ILE A 118 -12.43 11.79 -5.69
N GLY A 119 -12.46 11.42 -6.97
CA GLY A 119 -12.41 12.35 -8.09
C GLY A 119 -11.05 13.03 -8.26
N THR A 120 -11.07 14.32 -8.61
CA THR A 120 -9.86 15.10 -8.96
C THR A 120 -8.79 15.14 -7.88
N ALA A 121 -9.14 15.00 -6.60
CA ALA A 121 -8.19 14.96 -5.49
C ALA A 121 -7.19 13.80 -5.63
N ALA A 122 -7.59 12.69 -6.26
CA ALA A 122 -6.71 11.56 -6.53
C ALA A 122 -5.52 11.91 -7.44
N GLY A 123 -5.67 12.92 -8.31
CA GLY A 123 -4.62 13.32 -9.26
C GLY A 123 -3.37 13.91 -8.59
N TYR A 124 -3.50 14.35 -7.37
CA TYR A 124 -2.39 14.95 -6.61
C TYR A 124 -1.64 13.94 -5.73
N VAL A 125 -2.15 12.71 -5.61
CA VAL A 125 -1.50 11.68 -4.78
C VAL A 125 -0.32 11.08 -5.52
N GLU A 126 0.82 11.03 -4.85
CA GLU A 126 2.05 10.43 -5.38
C GLU A 126 1.99 8.90 -5.28
N ILE A 127 1.62 8.24 -6.38
CA ILE A 127 1.57 6.78 -6.51
C ILE A 127 2.61 6.37 -7.56
N LYS A 128 3.68 5.68 -7.16
CA LYS A 128 4.81 5.35 -8.03
C LYS A 128 5.32 3.93 -7.80
N THR A 129 6.10 3.42 -8.73
CA THR A 129 6.94 2.25 -8.42
C THR A 129 8.19 2.70 -7.66
N PHE A 130 8.82 1.80 -6.90
CA PHE A 130 10.08 2.07 -6.20
C PHE A 130 11.12 2.70 -7.14
N HIS A 131 11.34 2.11 -8.31
CA HIS A 131 12.27 2.63 -9.31
C HIS A 131 11.86 4.01 -9.83
N SER A 132 10.57 4.21 -10.17
CA SER A 132 10.09 5.49 -10.68
C SER A 132 10.27 6.62 -9.68
N TYR A 133 10.03 6.35 -8.39
CA TYR A 133 10.25 7.30 -7.32
C TYR A 133 11.75 7.69 -7.22
N CYS A 134 12.64 6.70 -7.26
CA CYS A 134 14.08 6.95 -7.20
C CYS A 134 14.60 7.71 -8.43
N PHE A 135 14.12 7.38 -9.65
CA PHE A 135 14.47 8.15 -10.85
C PHE A 135 14.08 9.62 -10.71
N ASP A 136 12.89 9.88 -10.19
CA ASP A 136 12.43 11.25 -9.99
C ASP A 136 13.26 11.97 -8.91
N LEU A 137 13.58 11.31 -7.79
CA LEU A 137 14.43 11.90 -6.74
C LEU A 137 15.80 12.30 -7.26
N LEU A 138 16.37 11.50 -8.15
CA LEU A 138 17.68 11.75 -8.74
C LEU A 138 17.65 12.74 -9.92
N GLY A 139 16.46 13.16 -10.37
CA GLY A 139 16.31 14.02 -11.55
C GLY A 139 16.73 13.32 -12.85
N LEU A 140 16.70 11.99 -12.89
CA LEU A 140 17.12 11.19 -14.03
C LEU A 140 15.93 10.86 -14.92
N GLN A 141 16.11 10.96 -16.23
CA GLN A 141 15.18 10.31 -17.17
C GLN A 141 15.51 8.81 -17.22
N GLY A 142 14.48 7.96 -17.01
CA GLY A 142 14.65 6.53 -16.89
C GLY A 142 15.35 5.92 -18.11
N SER A 143 16.55 5.35 -17.90
CA SER A 143 17.23 4.49 -18.87
C SER A 143 17.37 3.09 -18.27
N LEU A 144 17.23 2.05 -19.11
CA LEU A 144 17.37 0.65 -18.71
C LEU A 144 18.74 0.33 -18.09
N GLU A 145 19.80 1.03 -18.54
CA GLU A 145 21.18 0.83 -18.09
C GLU A 145 21.40 1.29 -16.63
N LYS A 146 20.62 2.26 -16.13
CA LYS A 146 20.71 2.79 -14.75
C LYS A 146 19.70 2.18 -13.79
N SER A 147 18.90 1.23 -14.26
CA SER A 147 17.80 0.66 -13.46
C SER A 147 18.29 -0.17 -12.28
N SER A 148 19.45 -0.84 -12.40
CA SER A 148 19.93 -1.78 -11.37
C SER A 148 20.50 -1.12 -10.11
N SER A 149 20.98 0.13 -10.20
CA SER A 149 21.59 0.85 -9.06
C SER A 149 20.76 2.04 -8.57
N VAL A 150 19.69 2.41 -9.29
CA VAL A 150 18.95 3.64 -9.04
C VAL A 150 18.41 3.76 -7.61
N ILE A 151 17.99 2.66 -7.00
CA ILE A 151 17.48 2.66 -5.63
C ILE A 151 18.62 2.89 -4.63
N ILE A 152 19.73 2.19 -4.81
CA ILE A 152 20.94 2.34 -3.96
C ILE A 152 21.49 3.76 -4.06
N ASP A 153 21.56 4.32 -5.27
CA ASP A 153 22.01 5.68 -5.51
C ASP A 153 21.09 6.71 -4.84
N ALA A 154 19.77 6.49 -4.91
CA ALA A 154 18.79 7.34 -4.24
C ALA A 154 18.94 7.28 -2.72
N VAL A 155 19.10 6.09 -2.14
CA VAL A 155 19.32 5.89 -0.69
C VAL A 155 20.59 6.65 -0.26
N GLY A 156 21.70 6.49 -0.99
CA GLY A 156 22.96 7.19 -0.68
C GLY A 156 22.78 8.72 -0.68
N LYS A 157 22.07 9.27 -1.66
CA LYS A 157 21.80 10.72 -1.73
C LYS A 157 20.86 11.20 -0.64
N ILE A 158 19.84 10.42 -0.27
CA ILE A 158 18.95 10.73 0.86
C ILE A 158 19.77 10.81 2.16
N ASP A 159 20.58 9.80 2.42
CA ASP A 159 21.38 9.73 3.65
C ASP A 159 22.40 10.86 3.74
N ASN A 160 23.05 11.21 2.63
CA ASN A 160 23.99 12.33 2.53
C ASN A 160 23.32 13.72 2.58
N GLY A 161 21.99 13.81 2.51
CA GLY A 161 21.27 15.08 2.47
C GLY A 161 21.38 15.82 1.13
N GLU A 162 21.65 15.10 0.04
CA GLU A 162 21.78 15.64 -1.32
C GLU A 162 20.45 15.72 -2.07
N VAL A 163 19.35 15.25 -1.47
CA VAL A 163 17.99 15.35 -2.00
C VAL A 163 17.27 16.52 -1.34
N GLU A 164 16.51 17.28 -2.14
CA GLU A 164 15.67 18.36 -1.61
C GLU A 164 14.68 17.80 -0.55
N ILE A 165 14.69 18.42 0.63
CA ILE A 165 13.96 17.93 1.79
C ILE A 165 12.45 17.78 1.54
N ASN A 166 11.84 18.71 0.81
CA ASN A 166 10.42 18.69 0.47
C ASN A 166 10.01 17.48 -0.39
N ARG A 167 10.93 16.88 -1.15
CA ARG A 167 10.67 15.70 -1.98
C ARG A 167 10.61 14.40 -1.17
N ILE A 168 11.25 14.38 0.00
CA ILE A 168 11.34 13.22 0.89
C ILE A 168 10.58 13.42 2.20
N THR A 169 10.05 14.61 2.48
CA THR A 169 9.19 14.85 3.65
C THR A 169 7.86 14.16 3.46
N LYS A 170 7.65 13.06 4.17
CA LYS A 170 6.44 12.25 4.12
C LYS A 170 5.92 11.98 5.53
N THR A 171 4.60 12.00 5.71
CA THR A 171 3.93 11.60 6.95
C THR A 171 3.34 10.21 6.85
N VAL A 172 3.00 9.78 5.62
CA VAL A 172 2.46 8.44 5.37
C VAL A 172 3.12 7.82 4.14
N LEU A 173 3.64 6.62 4.30
CA LEU A 173 4.14 5.75 3.24
C LEU A 173 3.26 4.50 3.15
N VAL A 174 2.64 4.28 2.00
CA VAL A 174 1.83 3.10 1.73
C VAL A 174 2.59 2.16 0.80
N ILE A 175 2.66 0.88 1.13
CA ILE A 175 3.35 -0.15 0.34
C ILE A 175 2.38 -1.29 0.04
N ASP A 176 2.15 -1.56 -1.24
CA ASP A 176 1.38 -2.72 -1.70
C ASP A 176 2.32 -3.89 -2.00
N GLU A 177 1.81 -5.12 -1.88
CA GLU A 177 2.54 -6.40 -2.08
C GLU A 177 3.90 -6.43 -1.34
N ALA A 178 3.92 -5.97 -0.10
CA ALA A 178 5.13 -5.76 0.70
C ALA A 178 5.98 -7.03 0.92
N GLN A 179 5.41 -8.24 0.72
CA GLN A 179 6.16 -9.50 0.73
C GLN A 179 7.18 -9.60 -0.42
N ASP A 180 7.01 -8.81 -1.48
CA ASP A 180 7.87 -8.83 -2.67
C ASP A 180 9.04 -7.83 -2.59
N MET A 181 9.19 -7.09 -1.49
CA MET A 181 10.31 -6.16 -1.30
C MET A 181 11.66 -6.86 -1.38
N THR A 182 12.59 -6.23 -2.08
CA THR A 182 14.01 -6.57 -2.07
C THR A 182 14.75 -5.82 -0.96
N GLU A 183 16.01 -6.16 -0.75
CA GLU A 183 16.87 -5.47 0.22
C GLU A 183 17.02 -3.98 -0.09
N ASP A 184 17.24 -3.63 -1.36
CA ASP A 184 17.41 -2.25 -1.79
C ASP A 184 16.12 -1.43 -1.62
N GLU A 185 14.97 -2.02 -1.94
CA GLU A 185 13.66 -1.38 -1.77
C GLU A 185 13.34 -1.15 -0.28
N PHE A 186 13.70 -2.11 0.58
CA PHE A 186 13.55 -1.92 2.02
C PHE A 186 14.54 -0.87 2.56
N ALA A 187 15.78 -0.82 2.05
CA ALA A 187 16.73 0.23 2.41
C ALA A 187 16.20 1.64 2.07
N LEU A 188 15.45 1.80 0.97
CA LEU A 188 14.76 3.05 0.67
C LEU A 188 13.68 3.37 1.72
N VAL A 189 12.90 2.39 2.13
CA VAL A 189 11.90 2.57 3.21
C VAL A 189 12.57 3.02 4.50
N GLU A 190 13.67 2.37 4.88
CA GLU A 190 14.46 2.73 6.07
C GLU A 190 15.05 4.15 5.97
N ALA A 191 15.54 4.54 4.79
CA ALA A 191 16.06 5.90 4.56
C ALA A 191 14.94 6.96 4.74
N LEU A 192 13.73 6.69 4.24
CA LEU A 192 12.59 7.57 4.44
C LEU A 192 12.17 7.63 5.91
N ILE A 193 12.17 6.49 6.64
CA ILE A 193 11.88 6.46 8.08
C ILE A 193 12.92 7.31 8.85
N ARG A 194 14.22 7.16 8.55
CA ARG A 194 15.27 7.95 9.21
C ARG A 194 15.15 9.45 9.00
N LYS A 195 14.59 9.88 7.86
CA LYS A 195 14.42 11.31 7.53
C LYS A 195 13.09 11.90 7.98
N ASN A 196 12.14 11.08 8.42
CA ASN A 196 10.81 11.51 8.84
C ASN A 196 10.45 10.84 10.17
N GLU A 197 10.65 11.53 11.27
CA GLU A 197 10.49 11.02 12.64
C GLU A 197 9.10 10.42 12.91
N ASP A 198 8.05 11.02 12.33
CA ASP A 198 6.64 10.60 12.51
C ASP A 198 6.09 9.83 11.30
N LEU A 199 6.94 9.26 10.45
CA LEU A 199 6.47 8.54 9.26
C LEU A 199 5.65 7.30 9.65
N LYS A 200 4.38 7.29 9.26
CA LYS A 200 3.50 6.13 9.36
C LYS A 200 3.64 5.26 8.12
N VAL A 201 4.16 4.05 8.27
CA VAL A 201 4.20 3.07 7.18
C VAL A 201 2.96 2.19 7.24
N VAL A 202 2.24 2.08 6.12
CA VAL A 202 1.10 1.18 5.91
C VAL A 202 1.51 0.14 4.88
N ALA A 203 1.97 -1.02 5.31
CA ALA A 203 2.41 -2.09 4.44
C ALA A 203 1.34 -3.19 4.36
N VAL A 204 0.96 -3.59 3.15
CA VAL A 204 0.02 -4.69 2.91
C VAL A 204 0.70 -5.76 2.07
N GLY A 205 0.58 -7.01 2.48
CA GLY A 205 1.18 -8.11 1.76
C GLY A 205 0.60 -9.47 2.15
N ASP A 206 1.04 -10.48 1.43
CA ASP A 206 0.66 -11.87 1.63
C ASP A 206 1.93 -12.72 1.69
N ASP A 207 2.38 -13.06 2.89
CA ASP A 207 3.61 -13.82 3.11
C ASP A 207 3.56 -15.24 2.49
N ASP A 208 2.37 -15.79 2.25
CA ASP A 208 2.18 -17.07 1.55
C ASP A 208 2.35 -16.96 0.03
N GLN A 209 2.32 -15.75 -0.53
CA GLN A 209 2.45 -15.48 -1.97
C GLN A 209 3.85 -15.00 -2.40
N ASN A 210 4.87 -15.17 -1.59
CA ASN A 210 6.23 -14.82 -1.98
C ASN A 210 6.79 -15.83 -3.00
N ILE A 211 6.38 -15.66 -4.28
CA ILE A 211 6.80 -16.48 -5.42
C ILE A 211 7.99 -15.89 -6.18
N TYR A 212 8.47 -14.70 -5.78
CA TYR A 212 9.59 -13.99 -6.40
C TYR A 212 10.89 -14.09 -5.60
N SER A 213 11.05 -15.13 -4.77
CA SER A 213 12.28 -15.37 -3.99
C SER A 213 13.56 -15.40 -4.84
N PHE A 214 13.46 -15.81 -6.13
CA PHE A 214 14.55 -15.73 -7.10
C PHE A 214 15.02 -14.29 -7.41
N ARG A 215 14.22 -13.27 -7.11
CA ARG A 215 14.59 -11.85 -7.19
C ARG A 215 15.17 -11.31 -5.88
N ARG A 216 15.50 -12.18 -4.92
CA ARG A 216 15.90 -11.83 -3.54
C ARG A 216 14.81 -11.09 -2.75
N SER A 217 13.54 -11.13 -3.20
CA SER A 217 12.42 -10.65 -2.40
C SER A 217 12.19 -11.57 -1.20
N ASN A 218 11.77 -10.99 -0.08
CA ASN A 218 11.56 -11.75 1.13
C ASN A 218 10.49 -11.10 2.02
N SER A 219 9.55 -11.91 2.51
CA SER A 219 8.56 -11.49 3.52
C SER A 219 9.20 -11.04 4.85
N ARG A 220 10.50 -11.32 5.05
CA ARG A 220 11.26 -10.86 6.22
C ARG A 220 11.17 -9.36 6.45
N TYR A 221 11.01 -8.55 5.38
CA TYR A 221 10.92 -7.11 5.51
C TYR A 221 9.61 -6.63 6.13
N MET A 222 8.51 -7.33 5.86
CA MET A 222 7.25 -7.11 6.59
C MET A 222 7.43 -7.43 8.08
N ARG A 223 8.11 -8.54 8.39
CA ARG A 223 8.44 -8.92 9.77
C ARG A 223 9.33 -7.88 10.44
N LYS A 224 10.33 -7.36 9.73
CA LYS A 224 11.20 -6.28 10.21
C LYS A 224 10.42 -5.02 10.60
N LEU A 225 9.40 -4.63 9.82
CA LEU A 225 8.53 -3.52 10.18
C LEU A 225 7.80 -3.75 11.51
N VAL A 226 7.42 -5.00 11.80
CA VAL A 226 6.77 -5.37 13.07
C VAL A 226 7.78 -5.41 14.21
N ASP A 227 8.86 -6.16 14.05
CA ASP A 227 9.78 -6.52 15.14
C ASP A 227 10.74 -5.37 15.51
N GLU A 228 11.22 -4.62 14.51
CA GLU A 228 12.22 -3.55 14.70
C GLU A 228 11.59 -2.15 14.72
N TYR A 229 10.53 -1.92 13.94
CA TYR A 229 9.87 -0.60 13.85
C TYR A 229 8.54 -0.52 14.59
N GLY A 230 8.16 -1.59 15.31
CA GLY A 230 6.98 -1.61 16.18
C GLY A 230 5.64 -1.46 15.46
N ALA A 231 5.58 -1.85 14.18
CA ALA A 231 4.33 -1.81 13.41
C ALA A 231 3.29 -2.76 14.02
N ARG A 232 2.05 -2.28 14.16
CA ARG A 232 0.93 -3.14 14.56
C ARG A 232 0.50 -4.01 13.41
N THR A 233 0.01 -5.20 13.72
CA THR A 233 -0.47 -6.15 12.72
C THR A 233 -1.99 -6.15 12.64
N HIS A 234 -2.51 -6.31 11.42
CA HIS A 234 -3.91 -6.60 11.13
C HIS A 234 -4.00 -7.80 10.20
N ASP A 235 -4.97 -8.67 10.43
CA ASP A 235 -5.25 -9.82 9.58
C ASP A 235 -6.44 -9.54 8.66
N LEU A 236 -6.28 -9.80 7.36
CA LEU A 236 -7.32 -9.67 6.35
C LEU A 236 -7.53 -11.03 5.67
N LEU A 237 -8.32 -11.89 6.32
CA LEU A 237 -8.38 -13.32 6.03
C LEU A 237 -9.64 -13.77 5.27
N VAL A 238 -10.63 -12.91 5.09
CA VAL A 238 -11.86 -13.28 4.37
C VAL A 238 -11.60 -13.20 2.86
N ASN A 239 -11.69 -14.33 2.17
CA ASN A 239 -11.57 -14.42 0.72
C ASN A 239 -12.94 -14.18 0.06
N PHE A 240 -13.04 -13.13 -0.76
CA PHE A 240 -14.23 -12.75 -1.52
C PHE A 240 -14.19 -13.22 -2.99
N ARG A 241 -13.11 -13.90 -3.40
CA ARG A 241 -12.87 -14.28 -4.80
C ARG A 241 -13.25 -15.71 -5.11
N SER A 242 -12.96 -16.61 -4.19
CA SER A 242 -12.98 -18.06 -4.46
C SER A 242 -14.04 -18.77 -3.65
N LYS A 243 -14.59 -19.84 -4.23
CA LYS A 243 -15.55 -20.72 -3.57
C LYS A 243 -14.89 -21.50 -2.43
N LYS A 244 -15.71 -22.00 -1.52
CA LYS A 244 -15.31 -22.61 -0.25
C LYS A 244 -14.28 -23.74 -0.43
N CYS A 245 -14.54 -24.70 -1.32
CA CYS A 245 -13.63 -25.84 -1.51
C CYS A 245 -12.22 -25.41 -1.97
N LEU A 246 -12.10 -24.33 -2.78
CA LEU A 246 -10.80 -23.81 -3.21
C LEU A 246 -10.03 -23.16 -2.06
N VAL A 247 -10.73 -22.44 -1.20
CA VAL A 247 -10.11 -21.81 -0.02
C VAL A 247 -9.66 -22.88 0.98
N GLU A 248 -10.50 -23.91 1.22
CA GLU A 248 -10.14 -25.02 2.10
C GLU A 248 -8.97 -25.84 1.54
N PHE A 249 -8.94 -26.08 0.23
CA PHE A 249 -7.84 -26.74 -0.44
C PHE A 249 -6.54 -25.95 -0.31
N ALA A 250 -6.59 -24.63 -0.56
CA ALA A 250 -5.44 -23.75 -0.38
C ALA A 250 -4.94 -23.74 1.07
N ASN A 251 -5.83 -23.73 2.06
CA ASN A 251 -5.46 -23.79 3.48
C ASN A 251 -4.61 -25.02 3.83
N ARG A 252 -4.85 -26.16 3.18
CA ARG A 252 -4.05 -27.38 3.41
C ARG A 252 -2.61 -27.24 2.90
N PHE A 253 -2.41 -26.48 1.80
CA PHE A 253 -1.05 -26.20 1.31
C PHE A 253 -0.32 -25.24 2.25
N TRP A 254 -0.98 -24.23 2.77
CA TRP A 254 -0.36 -23.25 3.65
C TRP A 254 0.14 -23.87 4.96
N GLU A 255 -0.52 -24.88 5.47
CA GLU A 255 -0.07 -25.60 6.66
C GLU A 255 1.33 -26.23 6.49
N THR A 256 1.77 -26.38 5.24
CA THR A 256 3.11 -26.92 4.92
C THR A 256 4.19 -25.84 4.77
N ILE A 257 3.82 -24.54 4.74
CA ILE A 257 4.76 -23.43 4.61
C ILE A 257 5.34 -23.11 6.00
N PRO A 258 6.69 -23.20 6.17
CA PRO A 258 7.31 -22.84 7.42
C PRO A 258 7.35 -21.33 7.63
N GLU A 259 7.44 -20.90 8.89
CA GLU A 259 7.71 -19.50 9.30
C GLU A 259 6.71 -18.45 8.78
N ARG A 260 5.45 -18.81 8.68
CA ARG A 260 4.38 -17.88 8.29
C ARG A 260 4.17 -16.78 9.31
N MET A 261 3.88 -15.57 8.83
CA MET A 261 3.43 -14.46 9.69
C MET A 261 1.95 -14.61 10.03
N LYS A 262 1.12 -15.03 9.07
CA LYS A 262 -0.29 -15.33 9.31
C LYS A 262 -0.44 -16.58 10.17
N GLN A 263 -1.16 -16.45 11.28
CA GLN A 263 -1.41 -17.57 12.20
C GLN A 263 -2.78 -18.24 11.94
N SER A 264 -3.69 -17.54 11.30
CA SER A 264 -5.06 -18.00 11.09
C SER A 264 -5.30 -18.48 9.66
N ARG A 265 -6.28 -19.36 9.50
CA ARG A 265 -6.73 -19.84 8.19
C ARG A 265 -7.53 -18.76 7.47
N ILE A 266 -7.49 -18.80 6.15
CA ILE A 266 -8.34 -17.96 5.30
C ILE A 266 -9.75 -18.55 5.29
N ILE A 267 -10.74 -17.68 5.34
CA ILE A 267 -12.15 -18.01 5.40
C ILE A 267 -12.80 -17.61 4.06
N SER A 268 -13.55 -18.50 3.44
CA SER A 268 -14.34 -18.14 2.26
C SER A 268 -15.58 -17.33 2.65
N HIS A 269 -15.76 -16.20 1.97
CA HIS A 269 -17.02 -15.45 2.05
C HIS A 269 -18.16 -16.18 1.31
N ASP A 270 -17.85 -16.77 0.14
CA ASP A 270 -18.78 -17.56 -0.63
C ASP A 270 -18.97 -18.93 0.01
N GLN A 271 -20.21 -19.29 0.31
CA GLN A 271 -20.57 -20.57 0.94
C GLN A 271 -20.82 -21.67 -0.08
N ASP A 272 -20.84 -21.36 -1.37
CA ASP A 272 -20.94 -22.36 -2.43
C ASP A 272 -19.71 -23.27 -2.41
N GLU A 273 -19.93 -24.58 -2.50
CA GLU A 273 -18.84 -25.56 -2.39
C GLU A 273 -17.82 -25.44 -3.53
N GLY A 274 -18.25 -25.22 -4.76
CA GLY A 274 -17.38 -25.24 -5.93
C GLY A 274 -16.92 -26.65 -6.32
N GLU A 275 -15.94 -26.74 -7.22
CA GLU A 275 -15.42 -28.02 -7.72
C GLU A 275 -13.90 -27.93 -7.93
N ILE A 276 -13.18 -28.98 -7.52
CA ILE A 276 -11.75 -29.15 -7.80
C ILE A 276 -11.60 -30.45 -8.62
N ARG A 277 -11.01 -30.34 -9.81
CA ARG A 277 -10.68 -31.48 -10.67
C ARG A 277 -9.17 -31.67 -10.76
N ILE A 278 -8.72 -32.87 -10.40
CA ILE A 278 -7.33 -33.28 -10.59
C ILE A 278 -7.26 -34.10 -11.87
N VAL A 279 -6.47 -33.65 -12.84
CA VAL A 279 -6.28 -34.34 -14.12
C VAL A 279 -4.84 -34.85 -14.21
N GLN A 280 -4.66 -36.15 -14.30
CA GLN A 280 -3.36 -36.74 -14.53
C GLN A 280 -3.09 -36.85 -16.02
N TYR A 281 -1.95 -36.33 -16.44
CA TYR A 281 -1.48 -36.43 -17.83
C TYR A 281 -0.80 -37.78 -18.08
N GLN A 282 -1.15 -38.40 -19.19
CA GLN A 282 -0.52 -39.63 -19.63
C GLN A 282 0.64 -39.41 -20.62
N SER A 283 0.85 -38.18 -21.08
CA SER A 283 1.91 -37.84 -22.02
C SER A 283 2.47 -36.44 -21.77
N PRO A 284 3.82 -36.26 -21.75
CA PRO A 284 4.43 -34.95 -21.59
C PRO A 284 4.16 -33.97 -22.75
N ASN A 285 3.65 -34.46 -23.88
CA ASN A 285 3.33 -33.64 -25.05
C ASN A 285 1.88 -33.13 -25.06
N MET A 286 1.07 -33.49 -24.11
CA MET A 286 -0.25 -32.89 -23.95
C MET A 286 -0.09 -31.49 -23.34
N VAL A 287 0.09 -30.49 -24.18
CA VAL A 287 -0.20 -29.12 -23.79
C VAL A 287 -1.73 -29.04 -23.67
N ILE A 288 -2.22 -29.20 -22.44
CA ILE A 288 -3.57 -28.71 -22.18
C ILE A 288 -3.46 -27.19 -22.32
N PRO A 289 -4.28 -26.57 -23.18
CA PRO A 289 -4.59 -25.18 -22.97
C PRO A 289 -5.22 -25.11 -21.59
N VAL A 290 -4.42 -24.81 -20.57
CA VAL A 290 -4.95 -24.37 -19.29
C VAL A 290 -5.71 -23.14 -19.65
N SER A 291 -6.99 -23.32 -19.81
CA SER A 291 -7.88 -22.24 -20.12
C SER A 291 -7.86 -21.34 -18.89
N TYR A 292 -7.02 -20.31 -18.95
CA TYR A 292 -7.07 -19.22 -17.97
C TYR A 292 -8.47 -18.60 -17.87
N THR A 293 -9.31 -18.83 -18.86
CA THR A 293 -10.73 -18.46 -18.87
C THR A 293 -11.54 -19.14 -17.75
N HIS A 294 -11.09 -20.22 -17.16
CA HIS A 294 -11.75 -20.87 -16.02
C HIS A 294 -11.22 -20.40 -14.66
N LEU A 295 -10.08 -19.71 -14.65
CA LEU A 295 -9.54 -18.98 -13.50
C LEU A 295 -9.92 -17.50 -13.52
N THR A 296 -10.33 -16.98 -14.64
CA THR A 296 -10.96 -15.67 -14.73
C THR A 296 -12.40 -15.80 -14.25
N LEU A 297 -12.58 -15.84 -12.96
CA LEU A 297 -13.81 -15.35 -12.39
C LEU A 297 -14.05 -13.95 -12.98
N PRO A 298 -15.26 -13.63 -13.40
CA PRO A 298 -15.56 -12.29 -13.87
C PRO A 298 -15.20 -11.31 -12.76
N THR A 299 -14.09 -10.62 -12.94
CA THR A 299 -13.67 -9.53 -12.05
C THR A 299 -14.41 -8.24 -12.36
N SER A 300 -15.44 -8.32 -13.21
CA SER A 300 -16.14 -7.18 -13.75
C SER A 300 -17.14 -6.54 -12.79
N ASP A 301 -17.47 -7.15 -11.66
CA ASP A 301 -18.56 -6.67 -10.80
C ASP A 301 -18.21 -6.54 -9.30
N LEU A 302 -16.93 -6.33 -8.97
CA LEU A 302 -16.54 -6.08 -7.58
C LEU A 302 -15.82 -4.75 -7.42
#